data_1b26ce24de834c4c2a1c234588b06072
#
_entry.id   1b26ce24de834c4c2a1c234588b06072
#
_cell.length_a   1.000
_cell.length_b   1.000
_cell.length_c   1.000
_cell.angle_alpha   90.00
_cell.angle_beta   90.00
_cell.angle_gamma   90.00
#
_symmetry.space_group_name_H-M   'P 1'
#
loop_
_entity.id
_entity.type
_entity.pdbx_description
1 polymer ?
#
loop_
_entity_poly.entity_id
_entity_poly.type
_entity_poly.pdbx_seq_one_letter_code
_entity_poly.pdbx_strand_id
1 'polypeptide(L)'
;MTLANKTLTILIALFPLALFAQEEKDSAGITFSGSIESNIHIPKYDEAIETEHYDDWAMTNTYANFDMESRYVDAGARFEFLKHPLPGYEEGFRGWGVPYYYIKGKMKCAELTLGTFYEQFGSGLTLRSYEERSLGIDNSILGARLVLNPLKGMIIKALTGKQRRYWGHSDALLTGVDAQQTFPLTRSLDDNHPSLTLGASYVNIHHPSQETLEGEKLKRNVNLFSLRSTLNIAPVTLYAEYAHKSNDPSATNGYQGGSGKAYIFSAKYEKDNFSLLLRTKRTENLLARSERTQTGLAARVNFMPSFSEFYADYDLSSSFPAPQPESEQAYQAKMTYNFPEGTMLGGKYGTSLTLNFSHARSLHKDEGGTYYQDISAIIDKKINEAFSLKFLYINQIYNATVLDDGDEKVHNNIFITDATYEFNERLSLNADLEYLTSTYYEGDWLYGKLSLTVSPHWTFSVSDEWNCGETKTHYWYGEVEFSAGSHELSVGYGRVSEAYICVDGLCRLDPSMKGLFVSYNYEF
;
A
#
# COMPACT_ATOMS: atom_id res chain seq x y z
N MET A 1 39.11 3.46 -8.21
CA MET A 1 39.00 2.12 -8.83
C MET A 1 38.84 0.96 -7.84
N THR A 2 38.57 1.20 -6.56
CA THR A 2 38.56 0.15 -5.50
C THR A 2 37.21 -0.05 -4.80
N LEU A 3 36.22 0.87 -4.92
CA LEU A 3 34.88 0.70 -4.31
C LEU A 3 33.88 0.05 -5.28
N ALA A 4 33.90 0.44 -6.56
CA ALA A 4 33.02 -0.15 -7.57
C ALA A 4 33.19 -1.69 -7.69
N ASN A 5 34.44 -2.16 -7.55
CA ASN A 5 34.73 -3.60 -7.54
C ASN A 5 34.18 -4.33 -6.30
N LYS A 6 33.97 -3.66 -5.16
CA LYS A 6 33.48 -4.33 -3.93
C LYS A 6 31.98 -4.51 -3.93
N THR A 7 31.23 -3.55 -4.47
CA THR A 7 29.76 -3.65 -4.52
C THR A 7 29.31 -4.59 -5.65
N LEU A 8 30.00 -4.55 -6.80
CA LEU A 8 29.79 -5.50 -7.87
C LEU A 8 30.18 -6.94 -7.43
N THR A 9 31.18 -7.08 -6.55
CA THR A 9 31.58 -8.37 -5.97
C THR A 9 30.53 -8.89 -4.98
N ILE A 10 29.80 -8.03 -4.26
CA ILE A 10 28.71 -8.45 -3.34
C ILE A 10 27.48 -8.90 -4.16
N LEU A 11 27.12 -8.18 -5.22
CA LEU A 11 26.05 -8.61 -6.16
C LEU A 11 26.41 -9.91 -6.87
N ILE A 12 27.65 -10.08 -7.30
CA ILE A 12 28.15 -11.32 -7.93
C ILE A 12 28.32 -12.45 -6.88
N ALA A 13 28.54 -12.14 -5.60
CA ALA A 13 28.63 -13.15 -4.54
C ALA A 13 27.27 -13.63 -4.03
N LEU A 14 26.20 -12.85 -4.20
CA LEU A 14 24.82 -13.29 -3.92
C LEU A 14 24.25 -14.17 -5.04
N PHE A 15 24.73 -14.03 -6.27
CA PHE A 15 24.32 -14.82 -7.42
C PHE A 15 24.58 -16.33 -7.27
N PRO A 16 25.72 -16.82 -6.70
CA PRO A 16 25.92 -18.26 -6.46
C PRO A 16 25.08 -18.84 -5.32
N LEU A 17 24.66 -18.02 -4.33
CA LEU A 17 23.77 -18.49 -3.27
C LEU A 17 22.36 -18.82 -3.81
N ALA A 18 21.91 -18.07 -4.81
CA ALA A 18 20.65 -18.32 -5.50
C ALA A 18 20.70 -19.61 -6.36
N LEU A 19 21.85 -20.04 -6.84
CA LEU A 19 22.03 -21.26 -7.63
C LEU A 19 22.03 -22.56 -6.79
N PHE A 20 22.15 -22.46 -5.45
CA PHE A 20 22.16 -23.62 -4.55
C PHE A 20 20.80 -23.83 -3.83
N ALA A 21 19.87 -22.92 -3.94
CA ALA A 21 18.54 -23.02 -3.38
C ALA A 21 17.59 -23.73 -4.38
N GLN A 22 17.88 -24.96 -4.74
CA GLN A 22 16.88 -25.86 -5.32
C GLN A 22 16.02 -26.42 -4.19
N GLU A 23 14.70 -26.46 -4.43
CA GLU A 23 13.69 -27.08 -3.55
C GLU A 23 14.13 -28.50 -3.13
N GLU A 24 14.88 -28.62 -2.05
CA GLU A 24 15.15 -29.91 -1.42
C GLU A 24 13.97 -30.24 -0.50
N LYS A 25 13.02 -31.00 -1.00
CA LYS A 25 12.03 -31.68 -0.15
C LYS A 25 12.78 -32.69 0.72
N ASP A 26 13.15 -32.23 1.91
CA ASP A 26 13.68 -33.12 2.92
C ASP A 26 12.59 -34.10 3.36
N SER A 27 12.99 -35.33 3.63
CA SER A 27 12.12 -36.45 4.09
C SER A 27 11.41 -36.14 5.43
N ALA A 28 11.77 -35.08 6.11
CA ALA A 28 11.19 -34.62 7.38
C ALA A 28 9.97 -33.68 7.21
N GLY A 29 9.56 -33.33 5.97
CA GLY A 29 8.45 -32.40 5.72
C GLY A 29 8.78 -30.96 6.11
N ILE A 30 10.06 -30.56 6.06
CA ILE A 30 10.53 -29.19 6.20
C ILE A 30 10.70 -28.61 4.79
N THR A 31 10.19 -27.41 4.59
CA THR A 31 10.35 -26.64 3.35
C THR A 31 11.17 -25.38 3.66
N PHE A 32 12.13 -25.08 2.81
CA PHE A 32 12.87 -23.83 2.83
C PHE A 32 12.44 -22.99 1.62
N SER A 33 12.21 -21.73 1.84
CA SER A 33 11.89 -20.75 0.81
C SER A 33 12.55 -19.42 1.12
N GLY A 34 12.60 -18.55 0.15
CA GLY A 34 13.12 -17.22 0.37
C GLY A 34 12.95 -16.33 -0.85
N SER A 35 13.28 -15.05 -0.67
CA SER A 35 13.27 -14.08 -1.75
C SER A 35 14.42 -13.10 -1.62
N ILE A 36 14.88 -12.59 -2.75
CA ILE A 36 15.81 -11.48 -2.83
C ILE A 36 15.14 -10.41 -3.70
N GLU A 37 14.98 -9.22 -3.15
CA GLU A 37 14.53 -8.03 -3.86
C GLU A 37 15.62 -6.97 -3.75
N SER A 38 16.01 -6.38 -4.88
CA SER A 38 17.04 -5.36 -4.90
C SER A 38 16.70 -4.28 -5.90
N ASN A 39 16.51 -3.06 -5.42
CA ASN A 39 16.26 -1.87 -6.22
C ASN A 39 17.48 -0.96 -6.12
N ILE A 40 18.07 -0.61 -7.27
CA ILE A 40 19.30 0.17 -7.37
C ILE A 40 19.05 1.37 -8.29
N HIS A 41 19.44 2.55 -7.83
CA HIS A 41 19.49 3.76 -8.63
C HIS A 41 20.91 4.28 -8.70
N ILE A 42 21.42 4.47 -9.92
CA ILE A 42 22.70 5.14 -10.19
C ILE A 42 22.36 6.54 -10.69
N PRO A 43 22.39 7.55 -9.81
CA PRO A 43 21.89 8.87 -10.12
C PRO A 43 22.81 9.61 -11.10
N LYS A 44 22.18 10.46 -11.91
CA LYS A 44 22.87 11.40 -12.78
C LYS A 44 22.21 12.76 -12.62
N TYR A 45 22.98 13.78 -12.31
CA TYR A 45 22.47 15.15 -12.20
C TYR A 45 21.89 15.65 -13.52
N ASP A 46 20.75 16.32 -13.46
CA ASP A 46 20.09 16.96 -14.61
C ASP A 46 19.45 18.29 -14.17
N GLU A 47 20.04 19.40 -14.62
CA GLU A 47 19.60 20.75 -14.30
C GLU A 47 18.18 21.04 -14.84
N ALA A 48 17.80 20.41 -15.95
CA ALA A 48 16.51 20.70 -16.60
C ALA A 48 15.29 20.17 -15.81
N ILE A 49 15.50 19.24 -14.90
CA ILE A 49 14.46 18.68 -14.00
C ILE A 49 14.84 18.86 -12.53
N GLU A 50 15.83 19.72 -12.24
CA GLU A 50 16.27 20.11 -10.91
C GLU A 50 16.56 18.92 -9.97
N THR A 51 17.17 17.83 -10.51
CA THR A 51 17.48 16.66 -9.69
C THR A 51 18.42 17.02 -8.55
N GLU A 52 18.25 16.36 -7.41
CA GLU A 52 19.16 16.51 -6.28
C GLU A 52 20.59 16.06 -6.61
N HIS A 53 21.56 16.67 -5.94
CA HIS A 53 22.96 16.24 -5.98
C HIS A 53 23.19 15.18 -4.90
N TYR A 54 23.48 13.97 -5.33
CA TYR A 54 23.81 12.86 -4.43
C TYR A 54 25.34 12.65 -4.37
N ASP A 55 25.90 12.57 -3.16
CA ASP A 55 27.31 12.24 -2.94
C ASP A 55 27.59 10.76 -3.23
N ASP A 56 26.59 9.93 -3.16
CA ASP A 56 26.66 8.49 -3.36
C ASP A 56 26.58 8.17 -4.85
N TRP A 57 27.48 7.31 -5.34
CA TRP A 57 27.51 6.90 -6.74
C TRP A 57 26.37 5.94 -7.12
N ALA A 58 25.77 5.26 -6.13
CA ALA A 58 24.62 4.40 -6.27
C ALA A 58 23.83 4.33 -4.94
N MET A 59 22.54 4.29 -5.05
CA MET A 59 21.59 4.08 -3.95
C MET A 59 20.98 2.70 -4.10
N THR A 60 20.68 2.03 -2.98
CA THR A 60 20.12 0.69 -3.04
C THR A 60 19.27 0.36 -1.84
N ASN A 61 18.12 -0.26 -2.12
CA ASN A 61 17.28 -0.96 -1.15
C ASN A 61 17.29 -2.44 -1.52
N THR A 62 17.92 -3.27 -0.67
CA THR A 62 18.00 -4.72 -0.89
C THR A 62 17.47 -5.46 0.33
N TYR A 63 16.60 -6.42 0.07
CA TYR A 63 15.96 -7.28 1.07
C TYR A 63 16.19 -8.74 0.69
N ALA A 64 16.61 -9.56 1.65
CA ALA A 64 16.75 -10.99 1.48
C ALA A 64 15.99 -11.71 2.60
N ASN A 65 14.91 -12.40 2.25
CA ASN A 65 14.09 -13.18 3.17
C ASN A 65 14.49 -14.65 3.09
N PHE A 66 14.50 -15.30 4.24
CA PHE A 66 14.74 -16.73 4.41
C PHE A 66 13.69 -17.27 5.36
N ASP A 67 12.93 -18.26 4.91
CA ASP A 67 11.86 -18.88 5.66
C ASP A 67 12.02 -20.40 5.68
N MET A 68 11.75 -20.97 6.83
CA MET A 68 11.68 -22.40 7.07
C MET A 68 10.27 -22.73 7.58
N GLU A 69 9.58 -23.59 6.88
CA GLU A 69 8.26 -24.05 7.27
C GLU A 69 8.26 -25.54 7.60
N SER A 70 7.57 -25.90 8.67
CA SER A 70 7.33 -27.30 9.02
C SER A 70 5.92 -27.47 9.59
N ARG A 71 5.55 -28.73 9.87
CA ARG A 71 4.24 -29.05 10.47
C ARG A 71 3.98 -28.35 11.82
N TYR A 72 5.00 -28.13 12.63
CA TYR A 72 4.86 -27.67 14.02
C TYR A 72 5.58 -26.35 14.30
N VAL A 73 6.59 -26.03 13.53
CA VAL A 73 7.44 -24.86 13.77
C VAL A 73 7.78 -24.21 12.44
N ASP A 74 7.57 -22.89 12.34
CA ASP A 74 8.11 -22.06 11.29
C ASP A 74 9.14 -21.12 11.90
N ALA A 75 10.13 -20.72 11.12
CA ALA A 75 11.10 -19.70 11.50
C ALA A 75 11.52 -18.89 10.27
N GLY A 76 11.80 -17.63 10.44
CA GLY A 76 12.24 -16.79 9.33
C GLY A 76 13.13 -15.65 9.80
N ALA A 77 13.89 -15.11 8.84
CA ALA A 77 14.72 -13.93 9.04
C ALA A 77 14.84 -13.14 7.75
N ARG A 78 14.95 -11.81 7.86
CA ARG A 78 15.18 -10.90 6.74
C ARG A 78 16.44 -10.08 6.97
N PHE A 79 17.35 -10.14 6.02
CA PHE A 79 18.48 -9.25 5.91
C PHE A 79 18.11 -8.04 5.05
N GLU A 80 18.44 -6.85 5.51
CA GLU A 80 18.21 -5.60 4.79
C GLU A 80 19.54 -4.87 4.59
N PHE A 81 19.72 -4.29 3.38
CA PHE A 81 20.86 -3.48 3.04
C PHE A 81 20.37 -2.21 2.35
N LEU A 82 20.31 -1.11 3.15
CA LEU A 82 19.90 0.23 2.77
C LEU A 82 21.01 1.22 3.11
N LYS A 83 22.26 0.88 2.80
CA LYS A 83 23.41 1.71 3.18
C LYS A 83 23.35 3.12 2.58
N HIS A 84 22.78 3.23 1.41
CA HIS A 84 22.41 4.45 0.72
C HIS A 84 20.99 4.24 0.22
N PRO A 85 19.97 4.57 1.03
CA PRO A 85 18.57 4.31 0.65
C PRO A 85 18.20 5.09 -0.59
N LEU A 86 17.23 4.56 -1.33
CA LEU A 86 16.67 5.23 -2.51
C LEU A 86 16.06 6.60 -2.13
N PRO A 87 16.01 7.56 -3.06
CA PRO A 87 15.36 8.84 -2.84
C PRO A 87 13.92 8.66 -2.32
N GLY A 88 13.43 9.63 -1.54
CA GLY A 88 12.13 9.55 -0.89
C GLY A 88 12.09 8.73 0.41
N TYR A 89 13.10 7.90 0.70
CA TYR A 89 13.21 7.20 1.98
C TYR A 89 13.78 8.10 3.07
N GLU A 90 13.29 7.94 4.30
CA GLU A 90 13.84 8.66 5.45
C GLU A 90 15.30 8.21 5.74
N GLU A 91 16.19 9.18 5.99
CA GLU A 91 17.61 8.95 6.32
C GLU A 91 17.83 7.96 7.49
N GLY A 92 16.85 7.84 8.39
CA GLY A 92 16.90 6.88 9.50
C GLY A 92 17.01 5.43 9.08
N PHE A 93 16.63 5.09 7.85
CA PHE A 93 16.80 3.74 7.29
C PHE A 93 18.23 3.45 6.79
N ARG A 94 19.11 4.45 6.74
CA ARG A 94 20.50 4.24 6.29
C ARG A 94 21.22 3.22 7.17
N GLY A 95 21.58 2.06 6.59
CA GLY A 95 22.23 0.99 7.33
C GLY A 95 22.09 -0.37 6.68
N TRP A 96 22.39 -1.40 7.47
CA TRP A 96 22.19 -2.80 7.10
C TRP A 96 22.06 -3.66 8.36
N GLY A 97 21.37 -4.79 8.28
CA GLY A 97 21.20 -5.70 9.41
C GLY A 97 20.12 -6.73 9.19
N VAL A 98 19.69 -7.35 10.30
CA VAL A 98 18.60 -8.32 10.35
C VAL A 98 17.50 -7.78 11.28
N PRO A 99 16.65 -6.84 10.84
CA PRO A 99 15.65 -6.22 11.68
C PRO A 99 14.39 -7.08 11.88
N TYR A 100 14.19 -8.10 11.04
CA TYR A 100 13.04 -8.98 11.08
C TYR A 100 13.50 -10.43 11.27
N TYR A 101 13.01 -11.12 12.31
CA TYR A 101 13.25 -12.52 12.59
C TYR A 101 12.20 -13.08 13.54
N TYR A 102 11.79 -14.31 13.32
CA TYR A 102 10.76 -14.95 14.15
C TYR A 102 10.93 -16.46 14.26
N ILE A 103 10.31 -17.01 15.31
CA ILE A 103 9.97 -18.42 15.43
C ILE A 103 8.49 -18.54 15.80
N LYS A 104 7.77 -19.43 15.10
CA LYS A 104 6.34 -19.65 15.29
C LYS A 104 6.07 -21.13 15.56
N GLY A 105 5.53 -21.43 16.73
CA GLY A 105 5.04 -22.74 17.11
C GLY A 105 3.57 -22.91 16.71
N LYS A 106 3.24 -24.02 16.04
CA LYS A 106 1.90 -24.35 15.54
C LYS A 106 1.33 -25.57 16.27
N MET A 107 0.15 -25.39 16.86
CA MET A 107 -0.66 -26.44 17.48
C MET A 107 -2.06 -26.45 16.85
N LYS A 108 -2.84 -27.50 17.08
CA LYS A 108 -4.16 -27.67 16.45
C LYS A 108 -5.11 -26.47 16.61
N CYS A 109 -5.06 -25.80 17.75
CA CYS A 109 -5.97 -24.69 18.09
C CYS A 109 -5.23 -23.41 18.49
N ALA A 110 -3.90 -23.38 18.38
CA ALA A 110 -3.10 -22.26 18.85
C ALA A 110 -1.83 -22.09 18.02
N GLU A 111 -1.44 -20.86 17.80
CA GLU A 111 -0.16 -20.46 17.20
C GLU A 111 0.50 -19.43 18.11
N LEU A 112 1.77 -19.63 18.44
CA LEU A 112 2.58 -18.67 19.21
C LEU A 112 3.77 -18.24 18.38
N THR A 113 3.85 -16.95 18.09
CA THR A 113 5.01 -16.33 17.42
C THR A 113 5.81 -15.55 18.45
N LEU A 114 7.12 -15.79 18.49
CA LEU A 114 8.10 -15.03 19.26
C LEU A 114 9.09 -14.38 18.29
N GLY A 115 9.44 -13.12 18.52
CA GLY A 115 10.26 -12.33 17.61
C GLY A 115 9.44 -11.24 16.92
N THR A 116 9.75 -10.99 15.65
CA THR A 116 9.10 -9.94 14.86
C THR A 116 7.88 -10.49 14.13
N PHE A 117 6.78 -9.71 14.11
CA PHE A 117 5.56 -10.08 13.42
C PHE A 117 4.77 -8.85 12.98
N TYR A 118 3.85 -9.07 12.04
CA TYR A 118 2.81 -8.14 11.64
C TYR A 118 1.46 -8.60 12.17
N GLU A 119 0.56 -7.66 12.46
CA GLU A 119 -0.80 -7.96 12.91
C GLU A 119 -1.77 -6.82 12.62
N GLN A 120 -3.00 -7.18 12.30
CA GLN A 120 -4.10 -6.24 12.13
C GLN A 120 -5.35 -6.70 12.87
N PHE A 121 -6.03 -5.74 13.51
CA PHE A 121 -7.30 -5.94 14.21
C PHE A 121 -8.43 -5.24 13.46
N GLY A 122 -9.45 -6.00 13.04
CA GLY A 122 -10.57 -5.47 12.25
C GLY A 122 -10.12 -4.80 10.96
N SER A 123 -10.61 -3.60 10.69
CA SER A 123 -10.19 -2.77 9.55
C SER A 123 -8.86 -2.02 9.77
N GLY A 124 -8.24 -2.19 10.94
CA GLY A 124 -7.01 -1.49 11.30
C GLY A 124 -7.21 -0.25 12.19
N LEU A 125 -8.45 0.11 12.52
CA LEU A 125 -8.74 1.32 13.30
C LEU A 125 -8.11 1.34 14.70
N THR A 126 -7.77 0.18 15.26
CA THR A 126 -7.10 0.07 16.58
C THR A 126 -5.66 -0.38 16.47
N LEU A 127 -5.35 -1.25 15.51
CA LEU A 127 -4.01 -1.75 15.23
C LEU A 127 -3.89 -2.19 13.76
N ARG A 128 -2.87 -1.69 13.08
CA ARG A 128 -2.35 -2.24 11.83
C ARG A 128 -0.84 -2.11 11.81
N SER A 129 -0.17 -3.24 11.87
CA SER A 129 1.27 -3.38 11.72
C SER A 129 1.53 -4.14 10.42
N TYR A 130 2.30 -3.55 9.51
CA TYR A 130 2.54 -4.05 8.16
C TYR A 130 3.84 -3.51 7.58
N GLU A 131 4.24 -4.06 6.46
CA GLU A 131 5.32 -3.54 5.61
C GLU A 131 4.74 -3.04 4.30
N GLU A 132 5.21 -1.87 3.85
CA GLU A 132 4.99 -1.34 2.52
C GLU A 132 6.28 -0.67 2.03
N ARG A 133 7.05 -1.43 1.23
CA ARG A 133 8.39 -1.01 0.79
C ARG A 133 8.35 0.18 -0.13
N SER A 134 7.34 0.31 -0.99
CA SER A 134 7.19 1.47 -1.86
C SER A 134 7.07 2.79 -1.09
N LEU A 135 6.52 2.75 0.13
CA LEU A 135 6.40 3.91 1.02
C LEU A 135 7.50 4.02 2.08
N GLY A 136 8.43 3.06 2.15
CA GLY A 136 9.41 2.99 3.24
C GLY A 136 8.77 2.72 4.60
N ILE A 137 7.64 2.00 4.64
CA ILE A 137 6.95 1.64 5.88
C ILE A 137 7.34 0.21 6.28
N ASP A 138 7.87 0.06 7.48
CA ASP A 138 7.91 -1.19 8.23
C ASP A 138 7.70 -0.89 9.71
N ASN A 139 6.48 -1.12 10.17
CA ASN A 139 6.08 -0.91 11.55
C ASN A 139 5.83 -2.24 12.27
N SER A 140 6.61 -3.28 11.93
CA SER A 140 6.61 -4.59 12.56
C SER A 140 6.79 -4.50 14.09
N ILE A 141 6.29 -5.51 14.80
CA ILE A 141 6.32 -5.54 16.27
C ILE A 141 7.26 -6.67 16.72
N LEU A 142 8.30 -6.33 17.48
CA LEU A 142 9.16 -7.30 18.16
C LEU A 142 8.57 -7.67 19.51
N GLY A 143 8.17 -8.93 19.71
CA GLY A 143 7.54 -9.37 20.94
C GLY A 143 6.98 -10.78 20.88
N ALA A 144 5.76 -10.95 21.38
CA ALA A 144 5.02 -12.20 21.36
C ALA A 144 3.60 -12.00 20.81
N ARG A 145 3.17 -12.94 19.97
CA ARG A 145 1.83 -12.98 19.37
C ARG A 145 1.24 -14.37 19.55
N LEU A 146 0.02 -14.43 20.07
CA LEU A 146 -0.75 -15.65 20.24
C LEU A 146 -2.04 -15.58 19.42
N VAL A 147 -2.33 -16.61 18.64
CA VAL A 147 -3.61 -16.82 17.96
C VAL A 147 -4.24 -18.09 18.48
N LEU A 148 -5.50 -18.03 18.88
CA LEU A 148 -6.28 -19.14 19.38
C LEU A 148 -7.54 -19.33 18.54
N ASN A 149 -7.84 -20.59 18.19
CA ASN A 149 -9.06 -21.02 17.51
C ASN A 149 -9.81 -22.02 18.42
N PRO A 150 -10.37 -21.58 19.57
CA PRO A 150 -10.90 -22.48 20.60
C PRO A 150 -12.20 -23.16 20.17
N LEU A 151 -13.01 -22.51 19.33
CA LEU A 151 -14.30 -22.97 18.86
C LEU A 151 -14.42 -22.71 17.34
N LYS A 152 -15.32 -23.45 16.67
CA LYS A 152 -15.62 -23.22 15.25
C LYS A 152 -16.11 -21.77 15.03
N GLY A 153 -15.44 -21.05 14.14
CA GLY A 153 -15.76 -19.65 13.83
C GLY A 153 -15.27 -18.63 14.87
N MET A 154 -14.57 -19.06 15.93
CA MET A 154 -13.98 -18.17 16.94
C MET A 154 -12.48 -18.02 16.70
N ILE A 155 -12.00 -16.77 16.65
CA ILE A 155 -10.59 -16.43 16.58
C ILE A 155 -10.30 -15.43 17.69
N ILE A 156 -9.28 -15.69 18.49
CA ILE A 156 -8.77 -14.77 19.51
C ILE A 156 -7.29 -14.53 19.22
N LYS A 157 -6.91 -13.27 19.16
CA LYS A 157 -5.53 -12.83 18.96
C LYS A 157 -5.09 -12.04 20.18
N ALA A 158 -3.87 -12.25 20.66
CA ALA A 158 -3.27 -11.45 21.72
C ALA A 158 -1.81 -11.15 21.34
N LEU A 159 -1.34 -9.97 21.65
CA LEU A 159 0.04 -9.58 21.39
C LEU A 159 0.59 -8.62 22.43
N THR A 160 1.92 -8.62 22.55
CA THR A 160 2.67 -7.60 23.25
C THR A 160 4.04 -7.44 22.61
N GLY A 161 4.54 -6.23 22.50
CA GLY A 161 5.84 -5.96 21.90
C GLY A 161 6.08 -4.48 21.63
N LYS A 162 7.23 -4.19 21.04
CA LYS A 162 7.66 -2.85 20.67
C LYS A 162 7.68 -2.72 19.14
N GLN A 163 7.14 -1.62 18.64
CA GLN A 163 7.11 -1.34 17.19
C GLN A 163 8.50 -0.99 16.68
N ARG A 164 8.84 -1.48 15.49
CA ARG A 164 10.08 -1.12 14.80
C ARG A 164 10.14 0.38 14.53
N ARG A 165 11.32 0.94 14.71
CA ARG A 165 11.69 2.30 14.36
C ARG A 165 13.07 2.26 13.70
N TYR A 166 13.14 2.33 12.36
CA TYR A 166 14.37 2.15 11.57
C TYR A 166 15.10 0.84 11.93
N TRP A 167 16.30 0.95 12.54
CA TRP A 167 17.12 -0.18 12.99
C TRP A 167 16.93 -0.53 14.48
N GLY A 168 16.08 0.19 15.15
CA GLY A 168 15.70 -0.02 16.56
C GLY A 168 14.20 -0.22 16.74
N HIS A 169 13.73 0.08 17.95
CA HIS A 169 12.33 -0.03 18.32
C HIS A 169 11.89 1.21 19.11
N SER A 170 10.63 1.56 19.01
CA SER A 170 10.02 2.60 19.85
C SER A 170 10.11 2.21 21.33
N ASP A 171 10.14 3.22 22.21
CA ASP A 171 10.13 2.96 23.65
C ASP A 171 8.78 2.44 24.16
N ALA A 172 7.69 2.80 23.49
CA ALA A 172 6.35 2.41 23.87
C ALA A 172 6.13 0.89 23.72
N LEU A 173 5.48 0.32 24.74
CA LEU A 173 5.02 -1.07 24.71
C LEU A 173 3.59 -1.12 24.18
N LEU A 174 3.37 -1.86 23.10
CA LEU A 174 2.06 -2.20 22.57
C LEU A 174 1.56 -3.48 23.23
N THR A 175 0.31 -3.50 23.68
CA THR A 175 -0.39 -4.70 24.15
C THR A 175 -1.78 -4.70 23.56
N GLY A 176 -2.18 -5.79 22.91
CA GLY A 176 -3.45 -5.86 22.20
C GLY A 176 -4.15 -7.21 22.34
N VAL A 177 -5.46 -7.17 22.30
CA VAL A 177 -6.33 -8.36 22.22
C VAL A 177 -7.43 -8.08 21.21
N ASP A 178 -7.67 -9.05 20.33
CA ASP A 178 -8.77 -9.07 19.37
C ASP A 178 -9.52 -10.39 19.49
N ALA A 179 -10.83 -10.34 19.46
CA ALA A 179 -11.66 -11.52 19.44
C ALA A 179 -12.81 -11.36 18.44
N GLN A 180 -13.06 -12.39 17.65
CA GLN A 180 -14.21 -12.44 16.74
C GLN A 180 -14.87 -13.81 16.78
N GLN A 181 -16.19 -13.81 16.58
CA GLN A 181 -17.02 -15.01 16.45
C GLN A 181 -17.94 -14.88 15.26
N THR A 182 -17.91 -15.90 14.40
CA THR A 182 -18.86 -16.04 13.29
C THR A 182 -19.97 -17.01 13.67
N PHE A 183 -21.20 -16.55 13.53
CA PHE A 183 -22.43 -17.30 13.78
C PHE A 183 -23.09 -17.60 12.43
N PRO A 184 -23.22 -18.88 12.02
CA PRO A 184 -24.05 -19.24 10.89
C PRO A 184 -25.53 -18.97 11.23
N LEU A 185 -26.26 -18.31 10.34
CA LEU A 185 -27.67 -18.00 10.53
C LEU A 185 -28.62 -19.11 10.03
N THR A 186 -28.06 -20.11 9.34
CA THR A 186 -28.78 -21.29 8.85
C THR A 186 -28.04 -22.58 9.23
N ARG A 187 -28.75 -23.72 9.22
CA ARG A 187 -28.18 -25.02 9.56
C ARG A 187 -27.45 -25.75 8.41
N SER A 188 -27.48 -25.20 7.21
CA SER A 188 -26.83 -25.82 6.06
C SER A 188 -25.29 -25.66 6.11
N LEU A 189 -24.53 -26.50 5.40
CA LEU A 189 -23.07 -26.61 5.50
C LEU A 189 -22.31 -26.06 4.27
N ASP A 190 -23.01 -25.35 3.37
CA ASP A 190 -22.36 -24.79 2.17
C ASP A 190 -21.67 -23.45 2.48
N ASP A 191 -20.59 -23.09 1.80
CA ASP A 191 -19.78 -21.90 2.07
C ASP A 191 -20.50 -20.55 1.83
N ASN A 192 -21.67 -20.56 1.18
CA ASN A 192 -22.48 -19.36 0.85
C ASN A 192 -23.62 -19.09 1.84
N HIS A 193 -23.49 -19.54 3.11
CA HIS A 193 -24.58 -19.37 4.09
C HIS A 193 -24.63 -17.97 4.69
N PRO A 194 -25.87 -17.50 4.97
CA PRO A 194 -26.04 -16.33 5.81
C PRO A 194 -25.29 -16.46 7.13
N SER A 195 -24.46 -15.46 7.43
CA SER A 195 -23.65 -15.46 8.65
C SER A 195 -23.55 -14.06 9.26
N LEU A 196 -23.44 -14.03 10.58
CA LEU A 196 -23.15 -12.83 11.36
C LEU A 196 -21.81 -13.03 12.06
N THR A 197 -20.83 -12.16 11.75
CA THR A 197 -19.57 -12.10 12.49
C THR A 197 -19.57 -10.88 13.41
N LEU A 198 -19.30 -11.10 14.69
CA LEU A 198 -19.10 -10.03 15.67
C LEU A 198 -17.66 -10.04 16.13
N GLY A 199 -17.07 -8.86 16.30
CA GLY A 199 -15.69 -8.72 16.76
C GLY A 199 -15.50 -7.54 17.69
N ALA A 200 -14.50 -7.65 18.57
CA ALA A 200 -14.08 -6.59 19.46
C ALA A 200 -12.55 -6.59 19.60
N SER A 201 -11.97 -5.40 19.66
CA SER A 201 -10.52 -5.22 19.81
C SER A 201 -10.22 -4.24 20.93
N TYR A 202 -9.09 -4.45 21.58
CA TYR A 202 -8.51 -3.51 22.56
C TYR A 202 -7.00 -3.44 22.35
N VAL A 203 -6.45 -2.22 22.35
CA VAL A 203 -5.01 -1.96 22.27
C VAL A 203 -4.63 -0.91 23.29
N ASN A 204 -3.55 -1.17 24.01
CA ASN A 204 -2.90 -0.21 24.91
C ASN A 204 -1.51 0.12 24.38
N ILE A 205 -1.20 1.41 24.31
CA ILE A 205 0.12 1.96 24.02
C ILE A 205 0.64 2.52 25.35
N HIS A 206 1.65 1.87 25.94
CA HIS A 206 2.25 2.29 27.19
C HIS A 206 3.58 3.01 26.96
N HIS A 207 3.61 4.33 27.24
CA HIS A 207 4.83 5.14 27.20
C HIS A 207 5.58 5.02 28.52
N PRO A 208 6.82 4.44 28.55
CA PRO A 208 7.54 4.17 29.81
C PRO A 208 8.04 5.46 30.45
N SER A 209 8.39 6.46 29.65
CA SER A 209 8.88 7.75 30.12
C SER A 209 7.72 8.69 30.47
N GLN A 210 7.91 9.53 31.51
CA GLN A 210 6.95 10.56 31.84
C GLN A 210 7.20 11.78 30.94
N GLU A 211 6.39 11.94 29.94
CA GLU A 211 6.41 13.13 29.09
C GLU A 211 5.63 14.28 29.73
N THR A 212 6.09 15.51 29.49
CA THR A 212 5.42 16.74 29.95
C THR A 212 5.20 17.69 28.77
N LEU A 213 4.05 18.32 28.74
CA LEU A 213 3.70 19.37 27.80
C LEU A 213 3.31 20.60 28.60
N GLU A 214 3.98 21.75 28.38
CA GLU A 214 3.73 23.00 29.09
C GLU A 214 3.70 22.85 30.62
N GLY A 215 4.49 21.90 31.17
CA GLY A 215 4.57 21.61 32.61
C GLY A 215 3.54 20.59 33.10
N GLU A 216 2.56 20.20 32.31
CA GLU A 216 1.60 19.15 32.65
C GLU A 216 2.11 17.75 32.22
N LYS A 217 1.87 16.76 33.09
CA LYS A 217 2.25 15.37 32.84
C LYS A 217 1.25 14.70 31.90
N LEU A 218 1.72 14.20 30.74
CA LEU A 218 0.91 13.42 29.83
C LEU A 218 0.58 12.05 30.41
N LYS A 219 -0.60 11.51 30.08
CA LYS A 219 -0.96 10.15 30.45
C LYS A 219 -0.04 9.15 29.75
N ARG A 220 0.51 8.18 30.53
CA ARG A 220 1.42 7.15 30.00
C ARG A 220 0.72 6.09 29.18
N ASN A 221 -0.59 5.90 29.36
CA ASN A 221 -1.37 4.89 28.64
C ASN A 221 -2.35 5.56 27.68
N VAL A 222 -2.28 5.17 26.41
CA VAL A 222 -3.26 5.47 25.39
C VAL A 222 -4.00 4.19 25.06
N ASN A 223 -5.33 4.23 25.15
CA ASN A 223 -6.18 3.06 24.97
C ASN A 223 -7.04 3.24 23.73
N LEU A 224 -7.05 2.24 22.86
CA LEU A 224 -7.94 2.13 21.73
C LEU A 224 -8.83 0.91 21.90
N PHE A 225 -10.09 1.02 21.51
CA PHE A 225 -10.97 -0.14 21.40
C PHE A 225 -11.85 -0.02 20.17
N SER A 226 -12.27 -1.16 19.59
CA SER A 226 -13.28 -1.19 18.56
C SER A 226 -14.31 -2.30 18.75
N LEU A 227 -15.50 -2.08 18.16
CA LEU A 227 -16.55 -3.08 18.00
C LEU A 227 -16.93 -3.12 16.53
N ARG A 228 -17.05 -4.34 15.98
CA ARG A 228 -17.36 -4.53 14.57
C ARG A 228 -18.39 -5.64 14.35
N SER A 229 -19.10 -5.52 13.25
CA SER A 229 -20.01 -6.56 12.78
C SER A 229 -19.94 -6.70 11.27
N THR A 230 -20.04 -7.94 10.78
CA THR A 230 -20.20 -8.27 9.36
C THR A 230 -21.41 -9.17 9.21
N LEU A 231 -22.39 -8.76 8.42
CA LEU A 231 -23.56 -9.55 8.07
C LEU A 231 -23.47 -9.93 6.60
N ASN A 232 -23.37 -11.24 6.34
CA ASN A 232 -23.40 -11.81 5.00
C ASN A 232 -24.73 -12.49 4.76
N ILE A 233 -25.54 -11.95 3.86
CA ILE A 233 -26.80 -12.53 3.38
C ILE A 233 -26.79 -12.34 1.87
N ALA A 234 -26.26 -13.32 1.13
CA ALA A 234 -26.15 -13.20 -0.32
C ALA A 234 -27.48 -12.74 -0.95
N PRO A 235 -27.46 -11.74 -1.84
CA PRO A 235 -26.31 -11.11 -2.48
C PRO A 235 -25.74 -9.87 -1.74
N VAL A 236 -26.05 -9.67 -0.47
CA VAL A 236 -25.70 -8.48 0.32
C VAL A 236 -24.68 -8.82 1.40
N THR A 237 -23.63 -8.00 1.51
CA THR A 237 -22.70 -7.96 2.65
C THR A 237 -22.75 -6.58 3.30
N LEU A 238 -22.99 -6.52 4.60
CA LEU A 238 -22.95 -5.29 5.38
C LEU A 238 -21.80 -5.36 6.39
N TYR A 239 -21.06 -4.28 6.53
CA TYR A 239 -20.01 -4.13 7.52
C TYR A 239 -20.20 -2.83 8.30
N ALA A 240 -20.00 -2.89 9.61
CA ALA A 240 -19.96 -1.72 10.47
C ALA A 240 -18.88 -1.87 11.53
N GLU A 241 -18.12 -0.79 11.78
CA GLU A 241 -17.12 -0.73 12.85
C GLU A 241 -17.16 0.63 13.54
N TYR A 242 -17.08 0.62 14.86
CA TYR A 242 -16.87 1.78 15.71
C TYR A 242 -15.55 1.64 16.43
N ALA A 243 -14.73 2.69 16.47
CA ALA A 243 -13.50 2.73 17.24
C ALA A 243 -13.43 3.99 18.12
N HIS A 244 -12.73 3.88 19.24
CA HIS A 244 -12.49 4.97 20.17
C HIS A 244 -11.04 4.96 20.67
N LYS A 245 -10.42 6.15 20.77
CA LYS A 245 -9.10 6.40 21.36
C LYS A 245 -9.24 7.29 22.60
N SER A 246 -8.58 6.94 23.68
CA SER A 246 -8.47 7.83 24.85
C SER A 246 -7.68 9.09 24.52
N ASN A 247 -7.72 10.09 25.41
CA ASN A 247 -6.97 11.33 25.24
C ASN A 247 -5.47 11.08 25.02
N ASP A 248 -4.91 11.61 23.94
CA ASP A 248 -3.53 11.47 23.52
C ASP A 248 -3.03 12.72 22.78
N PRO A 249 -2.55 13.75 23.51
CA PRO A 249 -1.85 14.87 22.91
C PRO A 249 -0.57 14.42 22.23
N SER A 250 -0.41 14.72 20.94
CA SER A 250 0.72 14.31 20.12
C SER A 250 0.98 15.34 19.00
N ALA A 251 2.12 15.26 18.34
CA ALA A 251 2.44 16.13 17.22
C ALA A 251 1.39 16.08 16.09
N THR A 252 0.76 14.90 15.90
CA THR A 252 -0.28 14.71 14.88
C THR A 252 -1.50 15.62 15.08
N ASN A 253 -1.92 15.89 16.33
CA ASN A 253 -3.07 16.73 16.63
C ASN A 253 -2.66 18.09 17.24
N GLY A 254 -1.45 18.56 16.95
CA GLY A 254 -0.92 19.82 17.48
C GLY A 254 -0.83 19.83 19.00
N TYR A 255 -0.66 18.67 19.63
CA TYR A 255 -0.69 18.46 21.09
C TYR A 255 -2.00 18.87 21.77
N GLN A 256 -3.09 18.92 21.01
CA GLN A 256 -4.40 19.20 21.56
C GLN A 256 -4.93 17.95 22.29
N GLY A 257 -5.53 18.18 23.44
CA GLY A 257 -6.20 17.12 24.18
C GLY A 257 -7.50 16.69 23.50
N GLY A 258 -8.01 15.53 23.90
CA GLY A 258 -9.29 15.02 23.43
C GLY A 258 -9.26 13.51 23.19
N SER A 259 -10.43 12.91 23.20
CA SER A 259 -10.61 11.52 22.76
C SER A 259 -10.80 11.46 21.25
N GLY A 260 -10.37 10.35 20.65
CA GLY A 260 -10.62 10.07 19.24
C GLY A 260 -11.77 9.09 19.03
N LYS A 261 -12.42 9.14 17.87
CA LYS A 261 -13.45 8.20 17.47
C LYS A 261 -13.50 8.03 15.95
N ALA A 262 -13.93 6.84 15.52
CA ALA A 262 -14.24 6.59 14.11
C ALA A 262 -15.47 5.70 13.97
N TYR A 263 -16.16 5.89 12.86
CA TYR A 263 -17.27 5.07 12.40
C TYR A 263 -17.02 4.70 10.95
N ILE A 264 -17.14 3.41 10.63
CA ILE A 264 -17.11 2.89 9.26
C ILE A 264 -18.41 2.12 9.02
N PHE A 265 -19.01 2.35 7.87
CA PHE A 265 -20.09 1.53 7.35
C PHE A 265 -19.83 1.21 5.88
N SER A 266 -20.07 -0.05 5.48
CA SER A 266 -19.96 -0.53 4.11
C SER A 266 -21.14 -1.44 3.79
N ALA A 267 -21.73 -1.28 2.60
CA ALA A 267 -22.72 -2.15 2.03
C ALA A 267 -22.29 -2.58 0.63
N LYS A 268 -22.19 -3.88 0.40
CA LYS A 268 -21.84 -4.47 -0.88
C LYS A 268 -23.00 -5.34 -1.37
N TYR A 269 -23.40 -5.15 -2.60
CA TYR A 269 -24.35 -6.00 -3.32
C TYR A 269 -23.66 -6.60 -4.53
N GLU A 270 -23.68 -7.92 -4.67
CA GLU A 270 -23.11 -8.63 -5.81
C GLU A 270 -24.07 -9.70 -6.28
N LYS A 271 -24.55 -9.56 -7.51
CA LYS A 271 -25.39 -10.55 -8.14
C LYS A 271 -25.23 -10.54 -9.65
N ASP A 272 -25.02 -11.71 -10.23
CA ASP A 272 -24.85 -11.93 -11.67
C ASP A 272 -23.76 -11.00 -12.23
N ASN A 273 -24.13 -10.09 -13.12
CA ASN A 273 -23.21 -9.15 -13.80
C ASN A 273 -23.14 -7.77 -13.13
N PHE A 274 -23.77 -7.60 -11.96
CA PHE A 274 -23.87 -6.32 -11.27
C PHE A 274 -23.23 -6.35 -9.87
N SER A 275 -22.40 -5.35 -9.59
CA SER A 275 -21.80 -5.10 -8.28
C SER A 275 -22.01 -3.64 -7.89
N LEU A 276 -22.40 -3.41 -6.63
CA LEU A 276 -22.52 -2.09 -6.03
C LEU A 276 -21.87 -2.08 -4.66
N LEU A 277 -20.94 -1.15 -4.44
CA LEU A 277 -20.29 -0.90 -3.16
C LEU A 277 -20.62 0.52 -2.70
N LEU A 278 -21.17 0.64 -1.49
CA LEU A 278 -21.41 1.91 -0.82
C LEU A 278 -20.61 1.92 0.48
N ARG A 279 -19.79 2.95 0.71
CA ARG A 279 -18.99 3.09 1.93
C ARG A 279 -19.12 4.50 2.51
N THR A 280 -19.10 4.59 3.83
CA THR A 280 -18.95 5.87 4.52
C THR A 280 -18.10 5.69 5.77
N LYS A 281 -17.28 6.69 6.08
CA LYS A 281 -16.54 6.78 7.34
C LYS A 281 -16.60 8.18 7.91
N ARG A 282 -16.48 8.26 9.23
CA ARG A 282 -16.25 9.50 9.95
C ARG A 282 -15.12 9.26 10.95
N THR A 283 -14.12 10.12 10.96
CA THR A 283 -12.97 10.06 11.88
C THR A 283 -12.77 11.41 12.56
N GLU A 284 -12.47 11.36 13.86
CA GLU A 284 -12.13 12.53 14.68
C GLU A 284 -10.96 12.12 15.60
N ASN A 285 -9.81 12.76 15.49
CA ASN A 285 -8.64 12.59 16.36
C ASN A 285 -8.28 11.12 16.69
N LEU A 286 -8.40 10.20 15.70
CA LEU A 286 -8.25 8.77 15.97
C LEU A 286 -6.81 8.27 15.82
N LEU A 287 -5.94 8.93 15.03
CA LEU A 287 -4.58 8.44 14.79
C LEU A 287 -3.82 8.29 16.11
N ALA A 288 -3.18 7.15 16.29
CA ALA A 288 -2.34 6.82 17.42
C ALA A 288 -0.92 6.45 16.95
N ARG A 289 0.08 6.87 17.72
CA ARG A 289 1.49 6.61 17.43
C ARG A 289 2.19 5.99 18.62
N SER A 290 3.19 5.16 18.36
CA SER A 290 4.09 4.65 19.39
C SER A 290 5.09 5.71 19.89
N GLU A 291 5.27 6.80 19.15
CA GLU A 291 6.08 7.97 19.52
C GLU A 291 5.28 9.25 19.22
N ARG A 292 4.93 10.00 20.26
CA ARG A 292 4.05 11.19 20.16
C ARG A 292 4.62 12.35 19.36
N THR A 293 5.95 12.43 19.28
CA THR A 293 6.64 13.50 18.55
C THR A 293 6.72 13.28 17.05
N GLN A 294 6.35 12.10 16.56
CA GLN A 294 6.44 11.75 15.16
C GLN A 294 5.22 12.22 14.36
N THR A 295 5.45 12.51 13.09
CA THR A 295 4.45 12.92 12.10
C THR A 295 4.53 12.05 10.84
N GLY A 296 3.82 12.36 9.79
CA GLY A 296 3.90 11.66 8.51
C GLY A 296 3.54 10.18 8.60
N LEU A 297 4.35 9.32 8.03
CA LEU A 297 4.16 7.87 7.99
C LEU A 297 4.74 7.15 9.23
N ALA A 298 5.63 7.81 9.97
CA ALA A 298 6.39 7.20 11.06
C ALA A 298 5.56 6.81 12.28
N ALA A 299 5.92 5.71 12.92
CA ALA A 299 5.42 5.24 14.21
C ALA A 299 3.89 5.09 14.33
N ARG A 300 3.16 4.98 13.22
CA ARG A 300 1.69 4.76 13.24
C ARG A 300 1.37 3.39 13.81
N VAL A 301 0.43 3.35 14.76
CA VAL A 301 -0.06 2.11 15.39
C VAL A 301 -1.34 1.64 14.72
N ASN A 302 -2.18 2.57 14.30
CA ASN A 302 -3.45 2.28 13.66
C ASN A 302 -3.55 2.94 12.26
N PHE A 303 -4.60 2.60 11.54
CA PHE A 303 -4.80 2.97 10.16
C PHE A 303 -6.24 3.45 9.91
N MET A 304 -6.38 4.47 9.08
CA MET A 304 -7.67 4.95 8.57
C MET A 304 -7.71 4.71 7.07
N PRO A 305 -8.60 3.81 6.57
CA PRO A 305 -8.67 3.52 5.15
C PRO A 305 -9.14 4.73 4.35
N SER A 306 -8.57 4.97 3.19
CA SER A 306 -9.10 5.91 2.21
C SER A 306 -10.37 5.35 1.56
N PHE A 307 -11.33 6.24 1.29
CA PHE A 307 -12.54 5.89 0.54
C PHE A 307 -12.55 6.61 -0.80
N SER A 308 -11.58 6.27 -1.62
CA SER A 308 -11.45 6.67 -3.02
C SER A 308 -10.93 5.50 -3.83
N GLU A 309 -11.03 5.58 -5.14
CA GLU A 309 -10.40 4.62 -6.04
C GLU A 309 -8.98 5.11 -6.33
N PHE A 310 -8.04 4.17 -6.46
CA PHE A 310 -6.66 4.46 -6.79
C PHE A 310 -6.29 3.72 -8.08
N TYR A 311 -5.71 4.43 -9.02
CA TYR A 311 -5.36 3.94 -10.35
C TYR A 311 -3.84 3.89 -10.52
N ALA A 312 -3.16 3.09 -9.66
CA ALA A 312 -1.70 2.98 -9.57
C ALA A 312 -0.99 2.59 -10.88
N ASP A 313 -1.73 2.02 -11.83
CA ASP A 313 -1.17 1.59 -13.11
C ASP A 313 -0.93 2.75 -14.10
N TYR A 314 -1.39 3.97 -13.75
CA TYR A 314 -1.39 5.13 -14.64
C TYR A 314 -0.66 6.32 -14.01
N ASP A 315 0.27 6.90 -14.77
CA ASP A 315 1.20 7.92 -14.28
C ASP A 315 0.50 9.23 -13.92
N LEU A 316 -0.43 9.73 -14.76
CA LEU A 316 -1.10 11.02 -14.54
C LEU A 316 -2.31 10.93 -13.60
N SER A 317 -2.68 9.72 -13.12
CA SER A 317 -3.83 9.51 -12.22
C SER A 317 -3.50 9.66 -10.74
N SER A 318 -2.25 9.92 -10.40
CA SER A 318 -1.65 9.69 -9.09
C SER A 318 -2.04 10.64 -7.96
N SER A 319 -2.83 11.67 -8.19
CA SER A 319 -3.33 12.52 -7.10
C SER A 319 -4.30 11.75 -6.22
N PHE A 320 -3.83 11.30 -5.06
CA PHE A 320 -4.60 10.51 -4.12
C PHE A 320 -4.65 11.17 -2.75
N PRO A 321 -5.83 11.35 -2.14
CA PRO A 321 -5.93 12.03 -0.86
C PRO A 321 -5.49 11.11 0.27
N ALA A 322 -4.51 11.53 1.04
CA ALA A 322 -4.27 10.94 2.35
C ALA A 322 -5.48 11.17 3.26
N PRO A 323 -5.99 10.14 3.97
CA PRO A 323 -7.04 10.32 4.94
C PRO A 323 -6.64 11.32 6.03
N GLN A 324 -7.56 12.21 6.40
CA GLN A 324 -7.37 13.21 7.45
C GLN A 324 -7.91 12.66 8.79
N PRO A 325 -7.08 12.01 9.62
CA PRO A 325 -7.54 11.27 10.79
C PRO A 325 -8.07 12.16 11.92
N GLU A 326 -7.70 13.44 11.93
CA GLU A 326 -8.15 14.41 12.93
C GLU A 326 -9.58 14.86 12.68
N SER A 327 -9.99 14.95 11.42
CA SER A 327 -11.29 15.50 11.06
C SER A 327 -11.69 15.13 9.64
N GLU A 328 -12.41 14.02 9.45
CA GLU A 328 -12.85 13.62 8.12
C GLU A 328 -14.21 12.93 8.11
N GLN A 329 -15.04 13.30 7.13
CA GLN A 329 -16.20 12.53 6.69
C GLN A 329 -16.02 12.16 5.23
N ALA A 330 -16.00 10.85 4.92
CA ALA A 330 -15.84 10.36 3.55
C ALA A 330 -16.98 9.45 3.13
N TYR A 331 -17.25 9.46 1.83
CA TYR A 331 -18.26 8.65 1.14
C TYR A 331 -17.68 8.07 -0.14
N GLN A 332 -18.04 6.85 -0.48
CA GLN A 332 -17.75 6.25 -1.78
C GLN A 332 -18.93 5.43 -2.27
N ALA A 333 -19.20 5.53 -3.57
CA ALA A 333 -20.12 4.66 -4.30
C ALA A 333 -19.42 4.14 -5.55
N LYS A 334 -19.24 2.81 -5.66
CA LYS A 334 -18.66 2.15 -6.84
C LYS A 334 -19.67 1.15 -7.40
N MET A 335 -19.93 1.24 -8.69
CA MET A 335 -20.84 0.35 -9.43
C MET A 335 -20.05 -0.28 -10.57
N THR A 336 -20.19 -1.60 -10.74
CA THR A 336 -19.67 -2.31 -11.91
C THR A 336 -20.79 -3.10 -12.56
N TYR A 337 -20.88 -3.01 -13.88
CA TYR A 337 -21.78 -3.80 -14.68
C TYR A 337 -21.06 -4.44 -15.86
N ASN A 338 -21.12 -5.76 -15.94
CA ASN A 338 -20.56 -6.54 -17.03
C ASN A 338 -21.66 -6.84 -18.06
N PHE A 339 -21.67 -6.11 -19.16
CA PHE A 339 -22.60 -6.38 -20.28
C PHE A 339 -22.26 -7.73 -20.89
N PRO A 340 -23.22 -8.70 -20.91
CA PRO A 340 -22.94 -10.03 -21.41
C PRO A 340 -22.62 -10.04 -22.90
N GLU A 341 -21.88 -11.05 -23.33
CA GLU A 341 -21.64 -11.37 -24.72
C GLU A 341 -22.94 -11.48 -25.51
N GLY A 342 -22.93 -11.08 -26.79
CA GLY A 342 -24.10 -11.09 -27.69
C GLY A 342 -25.12 -9.99 -27.47
N THR A 343 -24.96 -9.15 -26.44
CA THR A 343 -25.82 -7.97 -26.24
C THR A 343 -25.34 -6.77 -27.04
N MET A 344 -26.20 -5.77 -27.25
CA MET A 344 -25.86 -4.56 -28.02
C MET A 344 -24.63 -3.81 -27.46
N LEU A 345 -24.51 -3.67 -26.13
CA LEU A 345 -23.40 -3.00 -25.46
C LEU A 345 -22.24 -3.97 -25.16
N GLY A 346 -22.53 -5.24 -24.89
CA GLY A 346 -21.51 -6.26 -24.65
C GLY A 346 -20.73 -6.64 -25.91
N GLY A 347 -21.37 -6.64 -27.07
CA GLY A 347 -20.72 -7.10 -28.29
C GLY A 347 -20.38 -8.59 -28.26
N LYS A 348 -19.38 -9.03 -29.04
CA LYS A 348 -18.98 -10.46 -29.14
C LYS A 348 -18.30 -10.98 -27.86
N TYR A 349 -17.57 -10.12 -27.14
CA TYR A 349 -16.68 -10.52 -26.03
C TYR A 349 -17.05 -9.93 -24.67
N GLY A 350 -18.23 -9.30 -24.57
CA GLY A 350 -18.63 -8.57 -23.36
C GLY A 350 -18.00 -7.16 -23.30
N THR A 351 -18.48 -6.37 -22.33
CA THR A 351 -17.95 -5.04 -22.01
C THR A 351 -18.15 -4.82 -20.51
N SER A 352 -17.12 -4.40 -19.80
CA SER A 352 -17.25 -3.96 -18.40
C SER A 352 -17.36 -2.44 -18.31
N LEU A 353 -18.28 -1.96 -17.49
CA LEU A 353 -18.42 -0.55 -17.14
C LEU A 353 -18.32 -0.43 -15.63
N THR A 354 -17.33 0.33 -15.15
CA THR A 354 -17.20 0.70 -13.73
C THR A 354 -17.37 2.21 -13.57
N LEU A 355 -18.22 2.61 -12.65
CA LEU A 355 -18.41 4.00 -12.24
C LEU A 355 -18.02 4.13 -10.77
N ASN A 356 -17.26 5.16 -10.43
CA ASN A 356 -16.93 5.48 -9.04
C ASN A 356 -17.22 6.95 -8.75
N PHE A 357 -17.67 7.19 -7.53
CA PHE A 357 -17.80 8.50 -6.92
C PHE A 357 -17.19 8.44 -5.52
N SER A 358 -16.27 9.34 -5.20
CA SER A 358 -15.69 9.49 -3.87
C SER A 358 -15.76 10.94 -3.43
N HIS A 359 -15.96 11.16 -2.14
CA HIS A 359 -15.99 12.49 -1.56
C HIS A 359 -15.51 12.46 -0.12
N ALA A 360 -14.49 13.26 0.20
CA ALA A 360 -13.96 13.44 1.54
C ALA A 360 -13.98 14.93 1.90
N ARG A 361 -14.40 15.24 3.13
CA ARG A 361 -14.49 16.62 3.62
C ARG A 361 -14.15 16.75 5.09
N SER A 362 -13.77 17.96 5.51
CA SER A 362 -13.63 18.32 6.91
C SER A 362 -14.96 18.22 7.65
N LEU A 363 -14.89 17.92 8.94
CA LEU A 363 -16.01 18.02 9.89
C LEU A 363 -16.18 19.46 10.41
N HIS A 364 -15.17 20.29 10.33
CA HIS A 364 -15.14 21.67 10.80
C HIS A 364 -15.26 22.62 9.62
N LYS A 365 -16.20 23.58 9.69
CA LYS A 365 -16.49 24.52 8.60
C LYS A 365 -15.30 25.42 8.25
N ASP A 366 -14.44 25.67 9.23
CA ASP A 366 -13.29 26.60 9.13
C ASP A 366 -12.05 25.95 8.48
N GLU A 367 -12.06 24.62 8.25
CA GLU A 367 -10.93 23.86 7.71
C GLU A 367 -11.04 23.59 6.20
N GLY A 368 -11.66 24.47 5.43
CA GLY A 368 -11.65 24.41 3.96
C GLY A 368 -12.69 23.52 3.28
N GLY A 369 -13.53 22.80 4.01
CA GLY A 369 -14.68 22.06 3.46
C GLY A 369 -14.33 20.76 2.76
N THR A 370 -14.39 20.69 1.43
CA THR A 370 -14.04 19.50 0.66
C THR A 370 -12.53 19.32 0.62
N TYR A 371 -12.05 18.17 1.06
CA TYR A 371 -10.65 17.76 0.90
C TYR A 371 -10.41 17.17 -0.48
N TYR A 372 -11.30 16.28 -0.89
CA TYR A 372 -11.17 15.53 -2.12
C TYR A 372 -12.54 15.12 -2.67
N GLN A 373 -12.65 15.07 -3.99
CA GLN A 373 -13.77 14.48 -4.70
C GLN A 373 -13.26 13.91 -6.02
N ASP A 374 -13.70 12.71 -6.37
CA ASP A 374 -13.51 12.15 -7.70
C ASP A 374 -14.81 11.55 -8.25
N ILE A 375 -14.95 11.65 -9.56
CA ILE A 375 -15.92 10.89 -10.35
C ILE A 375 -15.12 10.22 -11.45
N SER A 376 -15.22 8.90 -11.56
CA SER A 376 -14.54 8.18 -12.63
C SER A 376 -15.44 7.19 -13.35
N ALA A 377 -15.10 6.93 -14.61
CA ALA A 377 -15.76 5.96 -15.47
C ALA A 377 -14.70 5.13 -16.21
N ILE A 378 -14.76 3.80 -16.05
CA ILE A 378 -13.89 2.86 -16.75
C ILE A 378 -14.74 2.02 -17.70
N ILE A 379 -14.32 1.95 -18.94
CA ILE A 379 -14.86 1.02 -19.96
C ILE A 379 -13.72 0.08 -20.35
N ASP A 380 -13.93 -1.20 -20.13
CA ASP A 380 -13.00 -2.25 -20.55
C ASP A 380 -13.69 -3.14 -21.58
N LYS A 381 -13.08 -3.27 -22.77
CA LYS A 381 -13.69 -3.95 -23.89
C LYS A 381 -12.68 -4.71 -24.74
N LYS A 382 -12.92 -6.00 -24.90
CA LYS A 382 -12.28 -6.79 -25.94
C LYS A 382 -13.00 -6.58 -27.27
N ILE A 383 -12.33 -5.94 -28.25
CA ILE A 383 -12.91 -5.60 -29.57
C ILE A 383 -12.92 -6.82 -30.48
N ASN A 384 -11.79 -7.59 -30.49
CA ASN A 384 -11.66 -8.86 -31.20
C ASN A 384 -10.65 -9.75 -30.46
N GLU A 385 -10.30 -10.92 -31.02
CA GLU A 385 -9.40 -11.88 -30.38
C GLU A 385 -8.01 -11.32 -30.08
N ALA A 386 -7.55 -10.39 -30.92
CA ALA A 386 -6.22 -9.80 -30.85
C ALA A 386 -6.19 -8.38 -30.24
N PHE A 387 -7.34 -7.70 -30.09
CA PHE A 387 -7.36 -6.30 -29.68
C PHE A 387 -8.31 -6.04 -28.51
N SER A 388 -7.76 -5.51 -27.44
CA SER A 388 -8.47 -5.00 -26.27
C SER A 388 -8.21 -3.52 -26.05
N LEU A 389 -9.20 -2.83 -25.49
CA LEU A 389 -9.19 -1.40 -25.22
C LEU A 389 -9.79 -1.14 -23.85
N LYS A 390 -9.07 -0.36 -23.03
CA LYS A 390 -9.57 0.22 -21.79
C LYS A 390 -9.58 1.74 -21.94
N PHE A 391 -10.67 2.36 -21.55
CA PHE A 391 -10.79 3.80 -21.45
C PHE A 391 -11.18 4.19 -20.03
N LEU A 392 -10.45 5.13 -19.45
CA LEU A 392 -10.72 5.67 -18.13
C LEU A 392 -10.81 7.20 -18.20
N TYR A 393 -11.86 7.75 -17.62
CA TYR A 393 -12.02 9.18 -17.38
C TYR A 393 -12.13 9.44 -15.88
N ILE A 394 -11.39 10.42 -15.37
CA ILE A 394 -11.45 10.88 -13.98
C ILE A 394 -11.65 12.39 -13.98
N ASN A 395 -12.70 12.85 -13.28
CA ASN A 395 -12.82 14.24 -12.87
C ASN A 395 -12.51 14.32 -11.38
N GLN A 396 -11.50 15.12 -11.02
CA GLN A 396 -10.95 15.15 -9.66
C GLN A 396 -10.88 16.59 -9.14
N ILE A 397 -11.21 16.76 -7.88
CA ILE A 397 -11.04 18.01 -7.14
C ILE A 397 -10.32 17.67 -5.85
N TYR A 398 -9.19 18.33 -5.58
CA TYR A 398 -8.53 18.22 -4.28
C TYR A 398 -8.13 19.58 -3.72
N ASN A 399 -8.05 19.65 -2.39
CA ASN A 399 -7.72 20.87 -1.68
C ASN A 399 -6.22 20.87 -1.36
N ALA A 400 -5.42 21.50 -2.22
CA ALA A 400 -3.97 21.55 -2.06
C ALA A 400 -3.54 22.27 -0.77
N THR A 401 -4.34 23.22 -0.25
CA THR A 401 -4.02 23.91 1.03
C THR A 401 -3.98 22.96 2.24
N VAL A 402 -4.58 21.77 2.14
CA VAL A 402 -4.66 20.79 3.23
C VAL A 402 -3.84 19.54 2.90
N LEU A 403 -3.77 19.18 1.62
CA LEU A 403 -3.21 17.91 1.18
C LEU A 403 -1.79 18.04 0.62
N ASP A 404 -1.37 19.22 0.18
CA ASP A 404 -0.17 19.44 -0.60
C ASP A 404 0.31 20.90 -0.49
N ASP A 405 0.60 21.45 0.57
CA ASP A 405 1.20 22.81 0.79
C ASP A 405 0.88 23.92 -0.27
N GLY A 406 -0.15 23.70 -1.10
CA GLY A 406 -0.61 24.62 -2.13
C GLY A 406 -1.60 25.64 -1.61
N ASP A 407 -1.91 26.67 -2.41
CA ASP A 407 -2.75 27.78 -1.99
C ASP A 407 -4.24 27.65 -2.39
N GLU A 408 -4.58 26.71 -3.28
CA GLU A 408 -5.89 26.63 -3.92
C GLU A 408 -6.44 25.19 -4.00
N LYS A 409 -7.73 25.09 -4.39
CA LYS A 409 -8.33 23.84 -4.82
C LYS A 409 -7.96 23.56 -6.27
N VAL A 410 -7.44 22.38 -6.52
CA VAL A 410 -7.04 21.92 -7.84
C VAL A 410 -8.18 21.13 -8.48
N HIS A 411 -8.43 21.41 -9.76
CA HIS A 411 -9.42 20.72 -10.59
C HIS A 411 -8.70 20.01 -11.74
N ASN A 412 -8.83 18.69 -11.79
CA ASN A 412 -8.23 17.85 -12.81
C ASN A 412 -9.30 17.15 -13.65
N ASN A 413 -9.04 17.02 -14.97
CA ASN A 413 -9.69 16.03 -15.81
C ASN A 413 -8.59 15.16 -16.43
N ILE A 414 -8.71 13.85 -16.26
CA ILE A 414 -7.74 12.89 -16.71
C ILE A 414 -8.42 11.93 -17.68
N PHE A 415 -7.83 11.75 -18.84
CA PHE A 415 -8.29 10.84 -19.90
C PHE A 415 -7.19 9.83 -20.15
N ILE A 416 -7.50 8.55 -20.02
CA ILE A 416 -6.55 7.46 -20.19
C ILE A 416 -7.10 6.48 -21.20
N THR A 417 -6.26 6.05 -22.12
CA THR A 417 -6.56 5.04 -23.12
C THR A 417 -5.45 4.02 -23.16
N ASP A 418 -5.74 2.81 -22.74
CA ASP A 418 -4.85 1.66 -22.79
C ASP A 418 -5.33 0.69 -23.87
N ALA A 419 -4.49 0.38 -24.81
CA ALA A 419 -4.77 -0.47 -25.96
C ALA A 419 -3.74 -1.58 -26.08
N THR A 420 -4.19 -2.83 -26.09
CA THR A 420 -3.31 -3.99 -26.28
C THR A 420 -3.66 -4.70 -27.58
N TYR A 421 -2.64 -4.97 -28.39
CA TYR A 421 -2.74 -5.74 -29.62
C TYR A 421 -1.83 -6.97 -29.58
N GLU A 422 -2.41 -8.16 -29.64
CA GLU A 422 -1.74 -9.45 -29.71
C GLU A 422 -1.50 -9.85 -31.17
N PHE A 423 -0.27 -9.73 -31.68
CA PHE A 423 0.08 -10.18 -33.04
C PHE A 423 0.02 -11.70 -33.17
N ASN A 424 0.42 -12.39 -32.12
CA ASN A 424 0.36 -13.84 -31.95
C ASN A 424 0.63 -14.20 -30.48
N GLU A 425 0.64 -15.48 -30.13
CA GLU A 425 0.86 -15.98 -28.76
C GLU A 425 2.19 -15.55 -28.11
N ARG A 426 3.15 -15.03 -28.90
CA ARG A 426 4.48 -14.63 -28.43
C ARG A 426 4.75 -13.14 -28.51
N LEU A 427 3.96 -12.42 -29.25
CA LEU A 427 4.24 -11.01 -29.50
C LEU A 427 2.98 -10.18 -29.27
N SER A 428 3.06 -9.26 -28.33
CA SER A 428 2.01 -8.26 -28.07
C SER A 428 2.59 -6.86 -27.96
N LEU A 429 1.81 -5.87 -28.33
CA LEU A 429 2.11 -4.45 -28.18
C LEU A 429 1.02 -3.83 -27.31
N ASN A 430 1.43 -3.16 -26.24
CA ASN A 430 0.56 -2.30 -25.43
C ASN A 430 0.93 -0.84 -25.72
N ALA A 431 -0.08 0.00 -25.83
CA ALA A 431 0.04 1.45 -25.97
C ALA A 431 -0.85 2.11 -24.92
N ASP A 432 -0.24 2.91 -24.05
CA ASP A 432 -0.92 3.72 -23.06
C ASP A 432 -0.76 5.21 -23.43
N LEU A 433 -1.87 5.93 -23.40
CA LEU A 433 -1.94 7.37 -23.66
C LEU A 433 -2.78 8.04 -22.58
N GLU A 434 -2.19 8.99 -21.88
CA GLU A 434 -2.84 9.72 -20.80
C GLU A 434 -2.77 11.22 -21.07
N TYR A 435 -3.85 11.94 -20.77
CA TYR A 435 -3.90 13.39 -20.84
C TYR A 435 -4.57 13.97 -19.60
N LEU A 436 -3.85 14.81 -18.89
CA LEU A 436 -4.30 15.54 -17.72
C LEU A 436 -4.48 17.01 -18.06
N THR A 437 -5.68 17.57 -17.83
CA THR A 437 -5.86 19.01 -17.74
C THR A 437 -5.98 19.41 -16.26
N SER A 438 -5.21 20.40 -15.83
CA SER A 438 -5.11 20.78 -14.44
C SER A 438 -5.16 22.29 -14.24
N THR A 439 -5.81 22.73 -13.17
CA THR A 439 -5.70 24.12 -12.68
C THR A 439 -4.50 24.33 -11.76
N TYR A 440 -3.69 23.29 -11.51
CA TYR A 440 -2.45 23.41 -10.78
C TYR A 440 -1.45 24.29 -11.55
N TYR A 441 -0.50 24.91 -10.88
CA TYR A 441 0.40 25.90 -11.49
C TYR A 441 1.22 25.37 -12.68
N GLU A 442 1.53 24.09 -12.70
CA GLU A 442 2.26 23.46 -13.81
C GLU A 442 1.39 23.22 -15.05
N GLY A 443 0.05 23.26 -14.91
CA GLY A 443 -0.90 23.13 -16.01
C GLY A 443 -1.09 21.70 -16.50
N ASP A 444 -1.14 21.54 -17.82
CA ASP A 444 -1.54 20.29 -18.49
C ASP A 444 -0.36 19.34 -18.73
N TRP A 445 -0.64 18.03 -18.72
CA TRP A 445 0.35 16.98 -18.93
C TRP A 445 -0.13 15.96 -19.97
N LEU A 446 0.80 15.42 -20.72
CA LEU A 446 0.60 14.32 -21.66
C LEU A 446 1.60 13.21 -21.39
N TYR A 447 1.12 12.00 -21.21
CA TYR A 447 1.95 10.80 -21.07
C TYR A 447 1.67 9.82 -22.21
N GLY A 448 2.73 9.15 -22.68
CA GLY A 448 2.62 8.07 -23.65
C GLY A 448 3.64 6.99 -23.37
N LYS A 449 3.20 5.71 -23.36
CA LYS A 449 4.04 4.53 -23.21
C LYS A 449 3.74 3.52 -24.30
N LEU A 450 4.80 2.92 -24.84
CA LEU A 450 4.72 1.77 -25.72
C LEU A 450 5.51 0.61 -25.11
N SER A 451 4.87 -0.56 -24.99
CA SER A 451 5.48 -1.77 -24.43
C SER A 451 5.33 -2.94 -25.39
N LEU A 452 6.45 -3.46 -25.88
CA LEU A 452 6.54 -4.63 -26.74
C LEU A 452 6.93 -5.85 -25.91
N THR A 453 5.99 -6.80 -25.74
CA THR A 453 6.25 -8.04 -25.03
C THR A 453 6.57 -9.16 -26.00
N VAL A 454 7.72 -9.80 -25.80
CA VAL A 454 8.21 -10.98 -26.52
C VAL A 454 8.20 -12.17 -25.57
N SER A 455 7.03 -12.80 -25.47
CA SER A 455 6.83 -13.95 -24.58
C SER A 455 7.75 -15.12 -24.91
N PRO A 456 8.24 -15.86 -23.89
CA PRO A 456 7.82 -15.74 -22.48
C PRO A 456 8.72 -14.84 -21.60
N HIS A 457 9.72 -14.14 -22.14
CA HIS A 457 10.82 -13.64 -21.31
C HIS A 457 11.06 -12.13 -21.33
N TRP A 458 10.70 -11.42 -22.39
CA TRP A 458 11.16 -10.05 -22.59
C TRP A 458 10.02 -9.07 -22.74
N THR A 459 10.15 -7.91 -22.07
CA THR A 459 9.36 -6.71 -22.36
C THR A 459 10.29 -5.52 -22.58
N PHE A 460 10.04 -4.77 -23.65
CA PHE A 460 10.75 -3.55 -23.98
C PHE A 460 9.77 -2.40 -23.94
N SER A 461 10.01 -1.39 -23.13
CA SER A 461 9.13 -0.23 -23.01
C SER A 461 9.87 1.08 -23.21
N VAL A 462 9.17 2.05 -23.75
CA VAL A 462 9.59 3.45 -23.82
C VAL A 462 8.42 4.33 -23.47
N SER A 463 8.66 5.38 -22.69
CA SER A 463 7.66 6.36 -22.33
C SER A 463 8.20 7.77 -22.36
N ASP A 464 7.31 8.74 -22.46
CA ASP A 464 7.59 10.15 -22.27
C ASP A 464 6.41 10.80 -21.57
N GLU A 465 6.68 11.45 -20.45
CA GLU A 465 5.75 12.31 -19.75
C GLU A 465 6.15 13.76 -20.01
N TRP A 466 5.25 14.48 -20.62
CA TRP A 466 5.48 15.85 -21.08
C TRP A 466 4.57 16.82 -20.37
N ASN A 467 5.16 17.78 -19.63
CA ASN A 467 4.43 18.95 -19.20
C ASN A 467 4.15 19.83 -20.42
N CYS A 468 2.94 19.78 -20.95
CA CYS A 468 2.51 20.66 -22.04
C CYS A 468 1.94 22.00 -21.55
N GLY A 469 1.91 22.23 -20.21
CA GLY A 469 1.54 23.46 -19.52
C GLY A 469 2.69 24.48 -19.44
N GLU A 470 3.18 24.77 -18.24
CA GLU A 470 4.13 25.85 -17.96
C GLU A 470 5.60 25.49 -18.23
N THR A 471 6.08 24.34 -17.72
CA THR A 471 7.51 24.02 -17.72
C THR A 471 8.03 23.50 -19.06
N LYS A 472 7.18 22.91 -19.88
CA LYS A 472 7.54 22.27 -21.19
C LYS A 472 8.58 21.16 -21.06
N THR A 473 8.71 20.58 -19.87
CA THR A 473 9.71 19.56 -19.55
C THR A 473 9.25 18.19 -20.04
N HIS A 474 10.22 17.38 -20.49
CA HIS A 474 10.03 15.99 -20.90
C HIS A 474 10.74 15.05 -19.93
N TYR A 475 10.03 14.02 -19.49
CA TYR A 475 10.52 12.95 -18.64
C TYR A 475 10.48 11.64 -19.43
N TRP A 476 11.47 11.46 -20.31
CA TRP A 476 11.57 10.26 -21.13
C TRP A 476 12.23 9.11 -20.38
N TYR A 477 11.72 7.91 -20.55
CA TYR A 477 12.22 6.71 -19.90
C TYR A 477 12.20 5.52 -20.86
N GLY A 478 13.20 4.66 -20.77
CA GLY A 478 13.27 3.41 -21.52
C GLY A 478 13.68 2.27 -20.60
N GLU A 479 13.03 1.11 -20.73
CA GLU A 479 13.20 -0.03 -19.85
C GLU A 479 13.19 -1.34 -20.63
N VAL A 480 13.97 -2.30 -20.13
CA VAL A 480 13.99 -3.69 -20.57
C VAL A 480 13.76 -4.57 -19.35
N GLU A 481 12.73 -5.40 -19.43
CA GLU A 481 12.41 -6.39 -18.42
C GLU A 481 12.70 -7.79 -18.94
N PHE A 482 13.24 -8.61 -18.08
CA PHE A 482 13.51 -10.03 -18.33
C PHE A 482 12.92 -10.87 -17.21
N SER A 483 12.10 -11.88 -17.55
CA SER A 483 11.51 -12.83 -16.62
C SER A 483 11.79 -14.27 -17.07
N ALA A 484 12.36 -15.08 -16.20
CA ALA A 484 12.61 -16.49 -16.46
C ALA A 484 12.59 -17.31 -15.16
N GLY A 485 11.62 -18.23 -15.07
CA GLY A 485 11.40 -19.00 -13.85
C GLY A 485 11.08 -18.07 -12.67
N SER A 486 11.89 -18.15 -11.61
CA SER A 486 11.76 -17.30 -10.42
C SER A 486 12.57 -15.99 -10.50
N HIS A 487 13.16 -15.66 -11.64
CA HIS A 487 13.98 -14.46 -11.81
C HIS A 487 13.23 -13.39 -12.58
N GLU A 488 13.22 -12.19 -12.05
CA GLU A 488 12.75 -10.97 -12.72
C GLU A 488 13.84 -9.90 -12.62
N LEU A 489 14.21 -9.35 -13.75
CA LEU A 489 15.21 -8.28 -13.85
C LEU A 489 14.64 -7.16 -14.71
N SER A 490 14.65 -5.94 -14.20
CA SER A 490 14.35 -4.74 -14.95
C SER A 490 15.58 -3.83 -14.98
N VAL A 491 15.84 -3.23 -16.14
CA VAL A 491 16.90 -2.24 -16.33
C VAL A 491 16.34 -1.09 -17.15
N GLY A 492 16.26 0.08 -16.51
CA GLY A 492 15.73 1.29 -17.12
C GLY A 492 16.71 2.46 -17.06
N TYR A 493 16.59 3.37 -17.98
CA TYR A 493 17.34 4.63 -18.01
C TYR A 493 16.48 5.78 -18.50
N GLY A 494 16.53 6.88 -17.78
CA GLY A 494 15.77 8.06 -18.19
C GLY A 494 15.61 9.09 -17.08
N ARG A 495 14.59 9.90 -17.23
CA ARG A 495 14.09 10.90 -16.30
C ARG A 495 12.78 10.40 -15.70
N VAL A 496 12.61 10.59 -14.41
CA VAL A 496 11.37 10.33 -13.67
C VAL A 496 10.93 11.65 -13.04
N SER A 497 9.67 12.02 -13.20
CA SER A 497 9.07 13.22 -12.60
C SER A 497 8.96 13.08 -11.09
N GLU A 498 8.87 14.20 -10.38
CA GLU A 498 8.44 14.22 -8.99
C GLU A 498 7.00 13.70 -8.90
N ALA A 499 6.75 12.73 -8.04
CA ALA A 499 5.44 12.12 -7.91
C ALA A 499 5.14 11.63 -6.50
N TYR A 500 3.85 11.62 -6.14
CA TYR A 500 3.38 10.95 -4.94
C TYR A 500 3.17 9.46 -5.21
N ILE A 501 3.95 8.61 -4.55
CA ILE A 501 3.69 7.17 -4.49
C ILE A 501 2.69 6.93 -3.36
N CYS A 502 1.51 6.41 -3.69
CA CYS A 502 0.42 6.22 -2.75
C CYS A 502 -0.03 4.76 -2.68
N VAL A 503 -0.18 4.23 -1.47
CA VAL A 503 -0.75 2.90 -1.20
C VAL A 503 -1.75 3.01 -0.04
N ASP A 504 -2.95 2.50 -0.23
CA ASP A 504 -4.02 2.51 0.80
C ASP A 504 -4.33 3.93 1.35
N GLY A 505 -4.05 4.99 0.59
CA GLY A 505 -4.24 6.38 1.02
C GLY A 505 -3.12 6.94 1.89
N LEU A 506 -2.01 6.26 1.98
CA LEU A 506 -0.76 6.79 2.52
C LEU A 506 0.16 7.12 1.36
N CYS A 507 0.74 8.30 1.38
CA CYS A 507 1.56 8.79 0.28
C CYS A 507 2.95 9.22 0.75
N ARG A 508 3.93 9.01 -0.11
CA ARG A 508 5.29 9.51 0.00
C ARG A 508 5.61 10.28 -1.28
N LEU A 509 6.24 11.43 -1.15
CA LEU A 509 6.75 12.18 -2.29
C LEU A 509 8.12 11.63 -2.68
N ASP A 510 8.26 11.20 -3.93
CA ASP A 510 9.54 10.87 -4.54
C ASP A 510 10.00 12.06 -5.40
N PRO A 511 11.24 12.54 -5.23
CA PRO A 511 11.74 13.68 -6.00
C PRO A 511 11.99 13.32 -7.46
N SER A 512 12.10 14.34 -8.32
CA SER A 512 12.55 14.14 -9.70
C SER A 512 13.90 13.45 -9.76
N MET A 513 14.03 12.43 -10.60
CA MET A 513 15.22 11.60 -10.70
C MET A 513 15.67 11.44 -12.16
N LYS A 514 16.98 11.23 -12.33
CA LYS A 514 17.57 10.77 -13.59
C LYS A 514 18.66 9.77 -13.32
N GLY A 515 18.79 8.77 -14.16
CA GLY A 515 19.90 7.82 -14.07
C GLY A 515 19.54 6.44 -14.59
N LEU A 516 20.35 5.47 -14.16
CA LEU A 516 20.11 4.06 -14.41
C LEU A 516 19.37 3.45 -13.20
N PHE A 517 18.28 2.77 -13.47
CA PHE A 517 17.46 2.06 -12.51
C PHE A 517 17.58 0.57 -12.78
N VAL A 518 17.79 -0.21 -11.74
CA VAL A 518 17.87 -1.68 -11.84
C VAL A 518 17.03 -2.27 -10.74
N SER A 519 16.08 -3.12 -11.10
CA SER A 519 15.29 -3.92 -10.14
C SER A 519 15.54 -5.40 -10.39
N TYR A 520 15.76 -6.15 -9.32
CA TYR A 520 15.95 -7.59 -9.40
C TYR A 520 15.15 -8.29 -8.31
N ASN A 521 14.29 -9.22 -8.72
CA ASN A 521 13.51 -10.07 -7.85
C ASN A 521 13.85 -11.55 -8.12
N TYR A 522 14.01 -12.31 -7.04
CA TYR A 522 14.25 -13.74 -7.10
C TYR A 522 13.52 -14.44 -5.96
N GLU A 523 12.79 -15.51 -6.29
CA GLU A 523 12.12 -16.38 -5.32
C GLU A 523 12.63 -17.82 -5.46
N PHE A 524 12.78 -18.53 -4.36
CA PHE A 524 13.27 -19.92 -4.34
C PHE A 524 12.59 -20.77 -3.26
#